data_7c7839fd83a1a3b0b66d9cd9d652f56a
#
_entry.id   7c7839fd83a1a3b0b66d9cd9d652f56a
#
_cell.length_a   1.000
_cell.length_b   1.000
_cell.length_c   1.000
_cell.angle_alpha   90.00
_cell.angle_beta   90.00
_cell.angle_gamma   90.00
#
_symmetry.space_group_name_H-M   'P 1'
#
loop_
_entity.id
_entity.type
_entity.pdbx_description
1 polymer ?
#
loop_
_entity_poly.entity_id
_entity_poly.type
_entity_poly.pdbx_seq_one_letter_code
_entity_poly.pdbx_strand_id
1 'polypeptide(L)'
;VTGVQTCALPILKAAQLRLAMDVNAIGPMLLLSALMPCVKKSGRVLYIKLSARVGSISDNHKGGWYSYRSSKAALNMMLQSAALEWQRTNPAAQVIALQPGTVYSRLSKDFLHATTPYVTADESVQSALLALDKLEAKTGAQFVDYRGNSIPW
;
A
#
# COMPACT_ATOMS: atom_id res chain seq x y z
N VAL A 1 8.24 -2.13 12.41
CA VAL A 1 9.14 -2.76 11.44
C VAL A 1 10.13 -1.72 11.01
N THR A 2 10.92 -1.32 12.00
CA THR A 2 11.95 -0.32 11.84
C THR A 2 13.23 -0.98 11.35
N GLY A 3 13.89 -0.37 10.40
CA GLY A 3 15.31 -0.58 10.21
C GLY A 3 15.73 -1.50 9.07
N VAL A 4 14.84 -1.86 8.15
CA VAL A 4 15.25 -2.75 7.06
C VAL A 4 15.10 -2.08 5.70
N GLN A 5 15.58 -0.88 5.63
CA GLN A 5 15.79 -0.23 4.35
C GLN A 5 17.24 -0.49 3.91
N THR A 6 17.47 -1.70 3.41
CA THR A 6 18.74 -2.00 2.73
C THR A 6 18.83 -1.13 1.49
N CYS A 7 19.61 -0.07 1.59
CA CYS A 7 19.76 0.92 0.51
C CYS A 7 20.62 0.42 -0.63
N ALA A 8 21.40 -0.65 -0.45
CA ALA A 8 22.34 -1.15 -1.43
C ALA A 8 22.27 -2.68 -1.56
N LEU A 9 22.44 -3.17 -2.78
CA LEU A 9 22.40 -4.60 -3.09
C LEU A 9 23.43 -5.43 -2.29
N PRO A 10 24.67 -4.98 -2.08
CA PRO A 10 25.69 -5.77 -1.36
C PRO A 10 25.37 -6.08 0.10
N ILE A 11 24.46 -5.33 0.75
CA ILE A 11 24.08 -5.53 2.15
C ILE A 11 22.70 -6.17 2.32
N LEU A 12 22.10 -6.66 1.23
CA LEU A 12 20.80 -7.30 1.24
C LEU A 12 20.87 -8.66 1.98
N LYS A 13 20.01 -8.84 2.97
CA LYS A 13 19.92 -10.08 3.76
C LYS A 13 18.58 -10.76 3.56
N ALA A 14 18.59 -12.08 3.34
CA ALA A 14 17.39 -12.88 3.15
C ALA A 14 16.40 -12.77 4.32
N ALA A 15 16.87 -12.71 5.56
CA ALA A 15 16.03 -12.53 6.73
C ALA A 15 15.23 -11.21 6.70
N GLN A 16 15.85 -10.13 6.22
CA GLN A 16 15.21 -8.83 6.08
C GLN A 16 14.14 -8.82 4.98
N LEU A 17 14.44 -9.49 3.85
CA LEU A 17 13.45 -9.68 2.78
C LEU A 17 12.23 -10.46 3.27
N ARG A 18 12.46 -11.60 3.95
CA ARG A 18 11.36 -12.40 4.51
C ARG A 18 10.50 -11.59 5.48
N LEU A 19 11.11 -10.92 6.45
CA LEU A 19 10.38 -10.11 7.42
C LEU A 19 9.56 -8.99 6.74
N ALA A 20 10.13 -8.33 5.73
CA ALA A 20 9.40 -7.30 4.98
C ALA A 20 8.20 -7.90 4.21
N MET A 21 8.36 -9.08 3.61
CA MET A 21 7.27 -9.81 2.95
C MET A 21 6.19 -10.23 3.94
N ASP A 22 6.56 -10.83 5.07
CA ASP A 22 5.62 -11.30 6.08
C ASP A 22 4.74 -10.17 6.60
N VAL A 23 5.35 -9.03 6.93
CA VAL A 23 4.62 -7.89 7.53
C VAL A 23 3.87 -7.06 6.49
N ASN A 24 4.48 -6.77 5.34
CA ASN A 24 3.93 -5.81 4.39
C ASN A 24 3.03 -6.44 3.32
N ALA A 25 3.19 -7.73 3.03
CA ALA A 25 2.43 -8.41 1.98
C ALA A 25 1.61 -9.58 2.52
N ILE A 26 2.24 -10.58 3.14
CA ILE A 26 1.58 -11.83 3.55
C ILE A 26 0.52 -11.55 4.63
N GLY A 27 0.88 -10.89 5.72
CA GLY A 27 -0.03 -10.58 6.82
C GLY A 27 -1.30 -9.83 6.37
N PRO A 28 -1.18 -8.74 5.59
CA PRO A 28 -2.33 -8.07 4.99
C PRO A 28 -3.25 -8.97 4.16
N MET A 29 -2.70 -9.90 3.41
CA MET A 29 -3.50 -10.80 2.56
C MET A 29 -4.18 -11.90 3.37
N LEU A 30 -3.53 -12.43 4.40
CA LEU A 30 -4.17 -13.35 5.34
C LEU A 30 -5.35 -12.68 6.05
N LEU A 31 -5.19 -11.41 6.45
CA LEU A 31 -6.30 -10.64 7.01
C LEU A 31 -7.46 -10.47 6.01
N LEU A 32 -7.15 -10.12 4.76
CA LEU A 32 -8.19 -10.01 3.72
C LEU A 32 -8.91 -11.35 3.52
N SER A 33 -8.17 -12.44 3.40
CA SER A 33 -8.74 -13.79 3.26
C SER A 33 -9.69 -14.14 4.41
N ALA A 34 -9.33 -13.81 5.65
CA ALA A 34 -10.17 -14.03 6.82
C ALA A 34 -11.44 -13.15 6.83
N LEU A 35 -11.38 -11.94 6.25
CA LEU A 35 -12.52 -11.02 6.18
C LEU A 35 -13.48 -11.31 5.02
N MET A 36 -13.02 -11.97 3.97
CA MET A 36 -13.80 -12.25 2.76
C MET A 36 -15.17 -12.89 3.02
N PRO A 37 -15.31 -13.89 3.90
CA PRO A 37 -16.61 -14.50 4.20
C PRO A 37 -17.61 -13.53 4.82
N CYS A 38 -17.12 -12.55 5.61
CA CYS A 38 -17.96 -11.59 6.31
C CYS A 38 -18.57 -10.54 5.37
N VAL A 39 -17.90 -10.23 4.26
CA VAL A 39 -18.30 -9.13 3.36
C VAL A 39 -18.87 -9.60 2.03
N LYS A 40 -18.92 -10.91 1.79
CA LYS A 40 -19.26 -11.52 0.52
C LYS A 40 -20.64 -11.12 -0.04
N LYS A 41 -21.58 -10.78 0.83
CA LYS A 41 -22.97 -10.41 0.47
C LYS A 41 -23.31 -8.96 0.81
N SER A 42 -22.36 -8.16 1.25
CA SER A 42 -22.62 -6.76 1.59
C SER A 42 -22.69 -5.90 0.32
N GLY A 43 -23.33 -4.75 0.39
CA GLY A 43 -23.32 -3.76 -0.67
C GLY A 43 -21.93 -3.16 -0.92
N ARG A 44 -21.80 -1.84 -0.92
CA ARG A 44 -20.51 -1.15 -1.09
C ARG A 44 -19.54 -1.53 0.04
N VAL A 45 -18.40 -2.08 -0.33
CA VAL A 45 -17.29 -2.41 0.57
C VAL A 45 -16.01 -1.76 0.06
N LEU A 46 -15.28 -1.09 0.93
CA LEU A 46 -13.94 -0.58 0.67
C LEU A 46 -12.93 -1.34 1.53
N TYR A 47 -12.04 -2.07 0.90
CA TYR A 47 -10.85 -2.62 1.54
C TYR A 47 -9.65 -1.76 1.21
N ILE A 48 -9.15 -1.05 2.20
CA ILE A 48 -8.06 -0.10 2.03
C ILE A 48 -6.83 -0.66 2.73
N LYS A 49 -5.72 -0.74 2.02
CA LYS A 49 -4.44 -1.14 2.59
C LYS A 49 -3.38 -0.09 2.34
N LEU A 50 -2.64 0.26 3.40
CA LEU A 50 -1.52 1.17 3.28
C LEU A 50 -0.41 0.51 2.45
N SER A 51 -0.22 1.03 1.25
CA SER A 51 0.91 0.73 0.38
C SER A 51 1.93 1.88 0.43
N ALA A 52 2.74 1.99 -0.59
CA ALA A 52 3.69 3.07 -0.72
C ALA A 52 4.04 3.28 -2.20
N ARG A 53 4.27 4.52 -2.62
CA ARG A 53 4.71 4.85 -3.99
C ARG A 53 5.94 4.06 -4.43
N VAL A 54 6.83 3.74 -3.49
CA VAL A 54 8.02 2.90 -3.76
C VAL A 54 7.69 1.47 -4.17
N GLY A 55 6.45 1.01 -4.01
CA GLY A 55 5.94 -0.26 -4.54
C GLY A 55 5.54 -0.22 -6.01
N SER A 56 5.52 0.95 -6.64
CA SER A 56 5.35 1.09 -8.08
C SER A 56 6.63 0.63 -8.80
N ILE A 57 6.48 -0.25 -9.77
CA ILE A 57 7.60 -0.71 -10.61
C ILE A 57 7.93 0.36 -11.65
N SER A 58 6.90 0.92 -12.29
CA SER A 58 7.05 1.91 -13.35
C SER A 58 7.51 3.29 -12.85
N ASP A 59 7.23 3.64 -11.59
CA ASP A 59 7.69 4.90 -10.96
C ASP A 59 9.07 4.75 -10.27
N ASN A 60 9.73 3.60 -10.42
CA ASN A 60 11.00 3.32 -9.77
C ASN A 60 12.21 3.82 -10.57
N HIS A 61 12.52 5.10 -10.45
CA HIS A 61 13.69 5.73 -11.08
C HIS A 61 14.92 5.82 -10.16
N LYS A 62 14.77 5.50 -8.86
CA LYS A 62 15.82 5.69 -7.86
C LYS A 62 16.53 4.41 -7.44
N GLY A 63 15.89 3.24 -7.61
CA GLY A 63 16.41 1.98 -7.08
C GLY A 63 16.52 1.94 -5.56
N GLY A 64 17.34 1.06 -5.03
CA GLY A 64 17.54 0.89 -3.58
C GLY A 64 16.31 0.35 -2.86
N TRP A 65 16.38 0.26 -1.54
CA TRP A 65 15.31 -0.18 -0.64
C TRP A 65 14.65 -1.51 -1.04
N TYR A 66 15.44 -2.45 -1.50
CA TYR A 66 15.00 -3.71 -2.11
C TYR A 66 13.88 -4.41 -1.34
N SER A 67 14.08 -4.64 -0.03
CA SER A 67 13.11 -5.36 0.79
C SER A 67 11.78 -4.61 0.91
N TYR A 68 11.83 -3.30 1.06
CA TYR A 68 10.63 -2.48 1.20
C TYR A 68 9.89 -2.34 -0.13
N ARG A 69 10.60 -1.99 -1.22
CA ARG A 69 10.00 -1.88 -2.56
C ARG A 69 9.37 -3.19 -2.99
N SER A 70 10.12 -4.31 -2.91
CA SER A 70 9.60 -5.61 -3.33
C SER A 70 8.39 -6.06 -2.50
N SER A 71 8.39 -5.83 -1.19
CA SER A 71 7.25 -6.18 -0.36
C SER A 71 6.00 -5.34 -0.66
N LYS A 72 6.16 -4.06 -1.01
CA LYS A 72 5.03 -3.20 -1.41
C LYS A 72 4.55 -3.50 -2.83
N ALA A 73 5.44 -3.86 -3.75
CA ALA A 73 5.05 -4.35 -5.07
C ALA A 73 4.30 -5.68 -4.99
N ALA A 74 4.76 -6.61 -4.14
CA ALA A 74 4.06 -7.86 -3.87
C ALA A 74 2.66 -7.62 -3.28
N LEU A 75 2.54 -6.73 -2.29
CA LEU A 75 1.24 -6.30 -1.75
C LEU A 75 0.34 -5.76 -2.86
N ASN A 76 0.84 -4.86 -3.70
CA ASN A 76 0.09 -4.26 -4.80
C ASN A 76 -0.45 -5.33 -5.77
N MET A 77 0.39 -6.29 -6.19
CA MET A 77 -0.04 -7.41 -7.04
C MET A 77 -1.10 -8.27 -6.37
N MET A 78 -0.92 -8.61 -5.09
CA MET A 78 -1.90 -9.42 -4.35
C MET A 78 -3.23 -8.68 -4.19
N LEU A 79 -3.22 -7.36 -3.96
CA LEU A 79 -4.43 -6.55 -3.88
C LEU A 79 -5.16 -6.50 -5.23
N GLN A 80 -4.44 -6.37 -6.34
CA GLN A 80 -5.01 -6.41 -7.68
C GLN A 80 -5.69 -7.76 -7.95
N SER A 81 -5.02 -8.87 -7.64
CA SER A 81 -5.57 -10.21 -7.81
C SER A 81 -6.82 -10.42 -6.96
N ALA A 82 -6.77 -10.03 -5.69
CA ALA A 82 -7.90 -10.14 -4.77
C ALA A 82 -9.10 -9.28 -5.20
N ALA A 83 -8.86 -8.08 -5.74
CA ALA A 83 -9.92 -7.22 -6.26
C ALA A 83 -10.67 -7.87 -7.41
N LEU A 84 -9.96 -8.41 -8.38
CA LEU A 84 -10.54 -9.09 -9.54
C LEU A 84 -11.34 -10.34 -9.13
N GLU A 85 -10.83 -11.09 -8.16
CA GLU A 85 -11.53 -12.25 -7.62
C GLU A 85 -12.78 -11.83 -6.84
N TRP A 86 -12.66 -10.87 -5.96
CA TRP A 86 -13.76 -10.41 -5.11
C TRP A 86 -14.90 -9.79 -5.92
N GLN A 87 -14.58 -9.01 -6.94
CA GLN A 87 -15.58 -8.36 -7.79
C GLN A 87 -16.43 -9.34 -8.60
N ARG A 88 -16.01 -10.60 -8.79
CA ARG A 88 -16.86 -11.66 -9.37
C ARG A 88 -18.04 -12.00 -8.48
N THR A 89 -17.92 -11.86 -7.17
CA THR A 89 -18.96 -12.19 -6.20
C THR A 89 -19.64 -10.97 -5.58
N ASN A 90 -18.95 -9.85 -5.54
CA ASN A 90 -19.46 -8.55 -5.11
C ASN A 90 -18.92 -7.44 -6.03
N PRO A 91 -19.62 -7.11 -7.12
CA PRO A 91 -19.17 -6.06 -8.06
C PRO A 91 -19.01 -4.68 -7.42
N ALA A 92 -19.65 -4.42 -6.26
CA ALA A 92 -19.55 -3.17 -5.52
C ALA A 92 -18.32 -3.11 -4.59
N ALA A 93 -17.57 -4.21 -4.46
CA ALA A 93 -16.35 -4.24 -3.67
C ALA A 93 -15.21 -3.47 -4.36
N GLN A 94 -14.54 -2.62 -3.60
CA GLN A 94 -13.38 -1.87 -4.07
C GLN A 94 -12.17 -2.16 -3.17
N VAL A 95 -11.04 -2.41 -3.78
CA VAL A 95 -9.75 -2.65 -3.11
C VAL A 95 -8.80 -1.51 -3.45
N ILE A 96 -8.26 -0.89 -2.43
CA ILE A 96 -7.43 0.32 -2.58
C ILE A 96 -6.05 0.08 -1.96
N ALA A 97 -5.03 0.21 -2.78
CA ALA A 97 -3.65 0.39 -2.33
C ALA A 97 -3.42 1.89 -2.10
N LEU A 98 -3.35 2.32 -0.84
CA LEU A 98 -3.26 3.73 -0.48
C LEU A 98 -1.83 4.12 -0.13
N GLN A 99 -1.29 5.12 -0.82
CA GLN A 99 -0.07 5.83 -0.44
C GLN A 99 -0.44 6.99 0.50
N PRO A 100 -0.08 6.94 1.79
CA PRO A 100 -0.50 7.95 2.77
C PRO A 100 0.28 9.28 2.68
N GLY A 101 1.21 9.41 1.74
CA GLY A 101 2.17 10.51 1.71
C GLY A 101 3.40 10.21 2.57
N THR A 102 4.32 11.17 2.63
CA THR A 102 5.44 11.13 3.57
C THR A 102 4.92 11.65 4.92
N VAL A 103 4.49 10.75 5.78
CA VAL A 103 3.92 11.10 7.08
C VAL A 103 5.03 11.15 8.13
N TYR A 104 5.10 12.22 8.92
CA TYR A 104 6.02 12.27 10.05
C TYR A 104 5.65 11.21 11.10
N SER A 105 6.58 10.31 11.37
CA SER A 105 6.37 9.20 12.30
C SER A 105 7.70 8.63 12.81
N ARG A 106 7.65 7.73 13.79
CA ARG A 106 8.85 6.98 14.22
C ARG A 106 9.52 6.21 13.07
N LEU A 107 8.76 5.80 12.06
CA LEU A 107 9.28 5.08 10.90
C LEU A 107 10.00 6.00 9.93
N SER A 108 9.51 7.22 9.72
CA SER A 108 9.98 8.12 8.67
C SER A 108 11.01 9.14 9.16
N LYS A 109 11.03 9.49 10.44
CA LYS A 109 11.85 10.58 10.99
C LYS A 109 13.32 10.52 10.58
N ASP A 110 13.91 9.32 10.54
CA ASP A 110 15.32 9.13 10.22
C ASP A 110 15.64 9.27 8.72
N PHE A 111 14.61 9.40 7.88
CA PHE A 111 14.68 9.56 6.41
C PHE A 111 14.20 10.92 5.94
N LEU A 112 13.73 11.77 6.86
CA LEU A 112 13.30 13.12 6.55
C LEU A 112 14.50 14.06 6.65
N HIS A 113 14.84 14.67 5.53
CA HIS A 113 15.79 15.76 5.49
C HIS A 113 15.05 17.10 5.63
N ALA A 114 15.74 18.17 5.99
CA ALA A 114 15.14 19.49 6.20
C ALA A 114 14.30 20.01 5.02
N THR A 115 14.59 19.53 3.81
CA THR A 115 13.89 19.89 2.57
C THR A 115 12.83 18.87 2.14
N THR A 116 12.65 17.76 2.88
CA THR A 116 11.66 16.73 2.50
C THR A 116 10.27 17.18 2.90
N PRO A 117 9.33 17.40 1.97
CA PRO A 117 7.97 17.74 2.32
C PRO A 117 7.31 16.54 3.02
N TYR A 118 6.65 16.79 4.13
CA TYR A 118 5.88 15.79 4.86
C TYR A 118 4.53 16.35 5.29
N VAL A 119 3.64 15.45 5.65
CA VAL A 119 2.32 15.76 6.22
C VAL A 119 2.21 15.15 7.61
N THR A 120 1.34 15.70 8.44
CA THR A 120 0.97 15.08 9.70
C THR A 120 0.09 13.85 9.46
N ALA A 121 -0.03 12.97 10.45
CA ALA A 121 -0.92 11.81 10.35
C ALA A 121 -2.38 12.24 10.16
N ASP A 122 -2.82 13.28 10.86
CA ASP A 122 -4.19 13.79 10.79
C ASP A 122 -4.49 14.37 9.39
N GLU A 123 -3.60 15.19 8.84
CA GLU A 123 -3.73 15.72 7.48
C GLU A 123 -3.81 14.61 6.44
N SER A 124 -2.94 13.59 6.56
CA SER A 124 -2.93 12.44 5.67
C SER A 124 -4.25 11.68 5.72
N VAL A 125 -4.74 11.38 6.93
CA VAL A 125 -5.99 10.62 7.12
C VAL A 125 -7.19 11.41 6.64
N GLN A 126 -7.33 12.68 7.02
CA GLN A 126 -8.44 13.52 6.58
C GLN A 126 -8.50 13.65 5.06
N SER A 127 -7.35 13.94 4.43
CA SER A 127 -7.28 14.02 2.97
C SER A 127 -7.62 12.69 2.30
N ALA A 128 -7.11 11.57 2.84
CA ALA A 128 -7.38 10.25 2.29
C ALA A 128 -8.88 9.91 2.39
N LEU A 129 -9.55 10.16 3.52
CA LEU A 129 -10.98 9.88 3.67
C LEU A 129 -11.81 10.69 2.68
N LEU A 130 -11.52 11.98 2.51
CA LEU A 130 -12.20 12.83 1.54
C LEU A 130 -11.97 12.38 0.09
N ALA A 131 -10.77 11.91 -0.23
CA ALA A 131 -10.44 11.40 -1.56
C ALA A 131 -11.15 10.07 -1.85
N LEU A 132 -11.13 9.14 -0.87
CA LEU A 132 -11.75 7.83 -0.99
C LEU A 132 -13.28 7.90 -1.11
N ASP A 133 -13.91 8.89 -0.50
CA ASP A 133 -15.35 9.11 -0.63
C ASP A 133 -15.76 9.52 -2.06
N LYS A 134 -14.88 10.25 -2.74
CA LYS A 134 -15.09 10.72 -4.13
C LYS A 134 -14.57 9.73 -5.18
N LEU A 135 -13.91 8.64 -4.76
CA LEU A 135 -13.28 7.73 -5.69
C LEU A 135 -14.32 6.90 -6.44
N GLU A 136 -14.30 6.99 -7.76
CA GLU A 136 -15.16 6.19 -8.62
C GLU A 136 -14.76 4.71 -8.56
N ALA A 137 -15.77 3.84 -8.60
CA ALA A 137 -15.57 2.40 -8.65
C ALA A 137 -14.87 2.00 -9.96
N LYS A 138 -13.88 1.10 -9.87
CA LYS A 138 -13.16 0.57 -11.03
C LYS A 138 -13.02 -0.94 -10.94
N THR A 139 -12.86 -1.58 -12.09
CA THR A 139 -12.46 -2.99 -12.15
C THR A 139 -11.02 -3.14 -11.68
N GLY A 140 -10.78 -4.12 -10.80
CA GLY A 140 -9.50 -4.34 -10.15
C GLY A 140 -9.26 -3.42 -8.97
N ALA A 141 -8.05 -3.45 -8.44
CA ALA A 141 -7.62 -2.55 -7.37
C ALA A 141 -7.22 -1.18 -7.91
N GLN A 142 -7.29 -0.18 -7.07
CA GLN A 142 -6.81 1.16 -7.39
C GLN A 142 -5.58 1.48 -6.54
N PHE A 143 -4.54 2.02 -7.16
CA PHE A 143 -3.37 2.52 -6.45
C PHE A 143 -3.39 4.05 -6.48
N VAL A 144 -3.61 4.65 -5.33
CA VAL A 144 -3.81 6.10 -5.21
C VAL A 144 -3.02 6.68 -4.04
N ASP A 145 -2.69 7.96 -4.13
CA ASP A 145 -2.15 8.70 -3.00
C ASP A 145 -3.29 9.23 -2.08
N TYR A 146 -2.91 9.78 -0.95
CA TYR A 146 -3.84 10.35 0.05
C TYR A 146 -4.69 11.52 -0.47
N ARG A 147 -4.38 12.07 -1.64
CA ARG A 147 -5.18 13.10 -2.33
C ARG A 147 -6.09 12.52 -3.41
N GLY A 148 -6.03 11.21 -3.64
CA GLY A 148 -6.80 10.52 -4.66
C GLY A 148 -6.15 10.48 -6.04
N ASN A 149 -4.93 10.99 -6.19
CA ASN A 149 -4.22 10.91 -7.45
C ASN A 149 -3.77 9.47 -7.72
N SER A 150 -4.01 9.00 -8.95
CA SER A 150 -3.59 7.67 -9.38
C SER A 150 -2.07 7.55 -9.40
N ILE A 151 -1.56 6.42 -8.92
CA ILE A 151 -0.15 6.05 -8.99
C ILE A 151 -0.04 4.89 -9.99
N PRO A 152 0.91 4.89 -10.92
CA PRO A 152 1.13 3.75 -11.80
C PRO A 152 1.63 2.55 -11.00
N TRP A 153 1.29 1.33 -11.48
CA TRP A 153 1.73 0.07 -10.86
C TRP A 153 3.21 -0.24 -11.01
#